data_2996e04a2630b598de2bbe077c97ace6
#
_entry.id   2996e04a2630b598de2bbe077c97ace6
#
_cell.length_a   1.000
_cell.length_b   1.000
_cell.length_c   1.000
_cell.angle_alpha   90.00
_cell.angle_beta   90.00
_cell.angle_gamma   90.00
#
_symmetry.space_group_name_H-M   'P 1'
#
loop_
_entity.id
_entity.type
_entity.pdbx_description
1 polymer ?
#
loop_
_entity_poly.entity_id
_entity_poly.type
_entity_poly.pdbx_seq_one_letter_code
_entity_poly.pdbx_strand_id
1 'polypeptide(L)'
;MSLNKKSVDDINVKGKRVLCRCDFNVPLKDGKITDENRLVAALPTIKKLIADGGKVILCSHLGKVKTEEDKKTKTLAPVAVRLSELLGQEVKFVADPEVVGPNAKAAVEAMKDGEVILLENTRFRAEETKNGEAFSKDLASICDVFVNDAFGTAHRAHCSNVGVAALVDTAVVGYLMQSPVSGAAHNRSLISGSFRFPCP
;
A
#
# COMPACT_ATOMS: atom_id res chain seq x y z
N MET A 1 -12.84 8.06 -23.74
CA MET A 1 -11.38 8.29 -23.72
C MET A 1 -10.80 7.56 -22.53
N SER A 2 -10.08 6.47 -22.76
CA SER A 2 -9.34 5.77 -21.70
C SER A 2 -8.16 6.67 -21.29
N LEU A 3 -8.23 7.26 -20.11
CA LEU A 3 -7.09 7.94 -19.51
C LEU A 3 -6.04 6.86 -19.21
N ASN A 4 -5.02 6.74 -20.06
CA ASN A 4 -3.84 5.90 -19.81
C ASN A 4 -3.11 6.43 -18.56
N LYS A 5 -3.55 5.96 -17.40
CA LYS A 5 -2.83 6.23 -16.16
C LYS A 5 -1.54 5.42 -16.20
N LYS A 6 -0.41 6.10 -16.04
CA LYS A 6 0.89 5.42 -15.87
C LYS A 6 0.82 4.47 -14.68
N SER A 7 1.38 3.29 -14.85
CA SER A 7 1.46 2.25 -13.82
C SER A 7 2.88 2.05 -13.31
N VAL A 8 3.03 1.19 -12.35
CA VAL A 8 4.35 0.79 -11.81
C VAL A 8 5.27 0.17 -12.86
N ASP A 9 4.72 -0.35 -13.97
CA ASP A 9 5.51 -0.89 -15.08
C ASP A 9 6.10 0.19 -15.98
N ASP A 10 5.60 1.43 -15.93
CA ASP A 10 5.97 2.53 -16.81
C ASP A 10 7.07 3.43 -16.23
N ILE A 11 7.57 3.12 -15.03
CA ILE A 11 8.53 3.95 -14.29
C ILE A 11 9.73 3.15 -13.82
N ASN A 12 10.84 3.86 -13.58
CA ASN A 12 12.02 3.32 -12.92
C ASN A 12 12.10 3.85 -11.48
N VAL A 13 12.06 2.95 -10.51
CA VAL A 13 12.08 3.28 -9.08
C VAL A 13 13.41 2.95 -8.39
N LYS A 14 14.41 2.46 -9.12
CA LYS A 14 15.69 2.07 -8.54
C LYS A 14 16.33 3.21 -7.75
N GLY A 15 16.62 2.96 -6.48
CA GLY A 15 17.20 3.92 -5.56
C GLY A 15 16.26 5.05 -5.13
N LYS A 16 15.02 5.06 -5.58
CA LYS A 16 14.03 6.08 -5.24
C LYS A 16 13.18 5.70 -4.06
N ARG A 17 12.77 6.70 -3.29
CA ARG A 17 11.79 6.55 -2.20
C ARG A 17 10.40 6.47 -2.81
N VAL A 18 9.73 5.35 -2.63
CA VAL A 18 8.41 5.09 -3.23
C VAL A 18 7.38 4.98 -2.11
N LEU A 19 6.47 5.95 -2.03
CA LEU A 19 5.32 5.88 -1.14
C LEU A 19 4.20 5.12 -1.84
N CYS A 20 3.86 3.93 -1.34
CA CYS A 20 2.80 3.09 -1.89
C CYS A 20 1.60 3.08 -0.95
N ARG A 21 0.49 3.64 -1.41
CA ARG A 21 -0.77 3.65 -0.68
C ARG A 21 -1.52 2.34 -0.94
N CYS A 22 -1.61 1.52 0.08
CA CYS A 22 -2.30 0.25 0.07
C CYS A 22 -3.63 0.32 0.83
N ASP A 23 -4.45 -0.69 0.69
CA ASP A 23 -5.64 -0.89 1.52
C ASP A 23 -5.40 -2.06 2.47
N PHE A 24 -4.93 -1.75 3.67
CA PHE A 24 -4.71 -2.69 4.77
C PHE A 24 -5.78 -2.55 5.86
N ASN A 25 -6.94 -2.04 5.50
CA ASN A 25 -8.08 -1.95 6.40
C ASN A 25 -8.71 -3.33 6.59
N VAL A 26 -8.00 -4.19 7.29
CA VAL A 26 -8.37 -5.58 7.56
C VAL A 26 -9.10 -5.72 8.89
N PRO A 27 -9.99 -6.71 9.04
CA PRO A 27 -10.64 -6.98 10.33
C PRO A 27 -9.63 -7.56 11.32
N LEU A 28 -9.65 -7.02 12.54
CA LEU A 28 -8.85 -7.49 13.66
C LEU A 28 -9.77 -8.00 14.76
N LYS A 29 -9.42 -9.13 15.36
CA LYS A 29 -10.04 -9.67 16.57
C LYS A 29 -8.92 -9.99 17.56
N ASP A 30 -8.96 -9.37 18.74
CA ASP A 30 -7.95 -9.54 19.79
C ASP A 30 -6.52 -9.31 19.26
N GLY A 31 -6.34 -8.29 18.44
CA GLY A 31 -5.05 -7.93 17.83
C GLY A 31 -4.59 -8.87 16.71
N LYS A 32 -5.42 -9.83 16.29
CA LYS A 32 -5.11 -10.78 15.22
C LYS A 32 -5.92 -10.47 13.97
N ILE A 33 -5.29 -10.59 12.81
CA ILE A 33 -5.93 -10.42 11.51
C ILE A 33 -6.81 -11.65 11.25
N THR A 34 -8.11 -11.44 11.00
CA THR A 34 -9.07 -12.51 10.72
C THR A 34 -9.32 -12.72 9.23
N ASP A 35 -8.99 -11.76 8.38
CA ASP A 35 -9.07 -11.84 6.93
C ASP A 35 -7.89 -11.07 6.33
N GLU A 36 -7.02 -11.75 5.59
CA GLU A 36 -5.80 -11.19 5.02
C GLU A 36 -5.89 -10.96 3.50
N ASN A 37 -7.07 -11.10 2.89
CA ASN A 37 -7.21 -10.99 1.44
C ASN A 37 -6.66 -9.68 0.87
N ARG A 38 -6.82 -8.57 1.60
CA ARG A 38 -6.28 -7.27 1.19
C ARG A 38 -4.76 -7.20 1.23
N LEU A 39 -4.13 -7.90 2.18
CA LEU A 39 -2.68 -8.01 2.25
C LEU A 39 -2.15 -8.80 1.05
N VAL A 40 -2.75 -9.95 0.78
CA VAL A 40 -2.39 -10.82 -0.34
C VAL A 40 -2.56 -10.08 -1.67
N ALA A 41 -3.65 -9.34 -1.84
CA ALA A 41 -3.93 -8.57 -3.04
C ALA A 41 -2.89 -7.47 -3.32
N ALA A 42 -2.27 -6.91 -2.28
CA ALA A 42 -1.24 -5.88 -2.41
C ALA A 42 0.16 -6.44 -2.78
N LEU A 43 0.39 -7.74 -2.59
CA LEU A 43 1.71 -8.34 -2.77
C LEU A 43 2.30 -8.15 -4.18
N PRO A 44 1.56 -8.30 -5.28
CA PRO A 44 2.13 -8.12 -6.63
C PRO A 44 2.76 -6.73 -6.83
N THR A 45 2.09 -5.67 -6.42
CA THR A 45 2.62 -4.30 -6.53
C THR A 45 3.84 -4.12 -5.62
N ILE A 46 3.78 -4.58 -4.37
CA ILE A 46 4.89 -4.47 -3.42
C ILE A 46 6.11 -5.22 -3.94
N LYS A 47 5.94 -6.47 -4.40
CA LYS A 47 7.02 -7.30 -4.95
C LYS A 47 7.65 -6.67 -6.19
N LYS A 48 6.87 -6.06 -7.05
CA LYS A 48 7.36 -5.33 -8.23
C LYS A 48 8.27 -4.18 -7.82
N LEU A 49 7.86 -3.37 -6.87
CA LEU A 49 8.64 -2.24 -6.38
C LEU A 49 9.95 -2.69 -5.70
N ILE A 50 9.91 -3.78 -4.95
CA ILE A 50 11.11 -4.38 -4.33
C ILE A 50 12.08 -4.87 -5.41
N ALA A 51 11.57 -5.64 -6.38
CA ALA A 51 12.37 -6.21 -7.46
C ALA A 51 13.03 -5.14 -8.33
N ASP A 52 12.38 -4.00 -8.50
CA ASP A 52 12.91 -2.85 -9.25
C ASP A 52 13.91 -1.99 -8.43
N GLY A 53 14.22 -2.38 -7.21
CA GLY A 53 15.20 -1.72 -6.36
C GLY A 53 14.73 -0.44 -5.69
N GLY A 54 13.41 -0.27 -5.53
CA GLY A 54 12.82 0.87 -4.81
C GLY A 54 13.02 0.77 -3.30
N LYS A 55 13.05 1.91 -2.62
CA LYS A 55 12.89 2.02 -1.17
C LYS A 55 11.39 2.14 -0.89
N VAL A 56 10.77 1.05 -0.45
CA VAL A 56 9.32 0.92 -0.43
C VAL A 56 8.76 1.37 0.92
N ILE A 57 7.96 2.44 0.88
CA ILE A 57 7.30 3.03 2.05
C ILE A 57 5.80 2.76 1.90
N LEU A 58 5.27 1.83 2.69
CA LEU A 58 3.86 1.49 2.67
C LEU A 58 3.07 2.39 3.62
N CYS A 59 1.89 2.80 3.21
CA CYS A 59 0.94 3.50 4.06
C CYS A 59 -0.48 3.01 3.84
N SER A 60 -1.28 3.03 4.89
CA SER A 60 -2.69 2.65 4.86
C SER A 60 -3.43 3.26 6.04
N HIS A 61 -4.75 3.29 5.93
CA HIS A 61 -5.62 3.49 7.07
C HIS A 61 -6.08 2.14 7.66
N LEU A 62 -6.51 2.17 8.91
CA LEU A 62 -7.14 1.04 9.59
C LEU A 62 -8.28 1.56 10.46
N GLY A 63 -9.51 1.16 10.14
CA GLY A 63 -10.70 1.55 10.88
C GLY A 63 -10.95 3.06 10.94
N LYS A 64 -11.68 3.49 11.94
CA LYS A 64 -11.92 4.90 12.27
C LYS A 64 -11.19 5.24 13.56
N VAL A 65 -10.43 6.32 13.56
CA VAL A 65 -9.69 6.81 14.72
C VAL A 65 -10.29 8.16 15.11
N LYS A 66 -10.90 8.21 16.29
CA LYS A 66 -11.53 9.42 16.83
C LYS A 66 -10.96 9.82 18.18
N THR A 67 -10.41 8.87 18.93
CA THR A 67 -9.91 9.03 20.29
C THR A 67 -8.50 8.48 20.43
N GLU A 68 -7.81 8.85 21.48
CA GLU A 68 -6.50 8.27 21.81
C GLU A 68 -6.57 6.77 22.12
N GLU A 69 -7.71 6.31 22.66
CA GLU A 69 -7.94 4.89 22.90
C GLU A 69 -8.03 4.09 21.59
N ASP A 70 -8.63 4.68 20.55
CA ASP A 70 -8.67 4.04 19.21
C ASP A 70 -7.27 3.79 18.67
N LYS A 71 -6.29 4.64 18.95
CA LYS A 71 -4.90 4.48 18.48
C LYS A 71 -4.24 3.24 19.05
N LYS A 72 -4.62 2.83 20.26
CA LYS A 72 -4.06 1.62 20.88
C LYS A 72 -4.47 0.33 20.18
N THR A 73 -5.70 0.29 19.64
CA THR A 73 -6.26 -0.90 19.00
C THR A 73 -6.17 -0.89 17.48
N LYS A 74 -5.90 0.27 16.88
CA LYS A 74 -5.89 0.47 15.41
C LYS A 74 -4.50 0.82 14.86
N THR A 75 -3.47 0.34 15.54
CA THR A 75 -2.11 0.36 15.01
C THR A 75 -1.94 -0.66 13.88
N LEU A 76 -1.09 -0.34 12.92
CA LEU A 76 -0.73 -1.25 11.82
C LEU A 76 0.40 -2.22 12.16
N ALA A 77 0.86 -2.25 13.39
CA ALA A 77 1.93 -3.17 13.81
C ALA A 77 1.65 -4.65 13.48
N PRO A 78 0.43 -5.21 13.73
CA PRO A 78 0.12 -6.59 13.32
C PRO A 78 0.18 -6.82 11.82
N VAL A 79 -0.15 -5.81 11.02
CA VAL A 79 -0.08 -5.88 9.56
C VAL A 79 1.36 -5.99 9.09
N ALA A 80 2.29 -5.23 9.69
CA ALA A 80 3.72 -5.32 9.36
C ALA A 80 4.28 -6.72 9.61
N VAL A 81 3.91 -7.35 10.72
CA VAL A 81 4.33 -8.72 11.06
C VAL A 81 3.83 -9.70 9.99
N ARG A 82 2.56 -9.63 9.65
CA ARG A 82 1.99 -10.55 8.66
C ARG A 82 2.51 -10.32 7.25
N LEU A 83 2.72 -9.07 6.84
CA LEU A 83 3.34 -8.75 5.55
C LEU A 83 4.77 -9.29 5.46
N SER A 84 5.54 -9.22 6.54
CA SER A 84 6.90 -9.79 6.58
C SER A 84 6.89 -11.28 6.29
N GLU A 85 5.94 -12.01 6.87
CA GLU A 85 5.77 -13.45 6.62
C GLU A 85 5.37 -13.73 5.17
N LEU A 86 4.41 -12.98 4.63
CA LEU A 86 3.91 -13.14 3.26
C LEU A 86 4.95 -12.77 2.20
N LEU A 87 5.79 -11.78 2.45
CA LEU A 87 6.86 -11.35 1.54
C LEU A 87 8.13 -12.17 1.68
N GLY A 88 8.32 -12.88 2.80
CA GLY A 88 9.56 -13.58 3.09
C GLY A 88 10.74 -12.65 3.35
N GLN A 89 10.49 -11.40 3.71
CA GLN A 89 11.48 -10.41 4.13
C GLN A 89 10.89 -9.46 5.16
N GLU A 90 11.75 -8.78 5.92
CA GLU A 90 11.32 -7.84 6.93
C GLU A 90 10.57 -6.66 6.32
N VAL A 91 9.38 -6.38 6.86
CA VAL A 91 8.67 -5.12 6.74
C VAL A 91 8.81 -4.41 8.08
N LYS A 92 9.65 -3.40 8.14
CA LYS A 92 9.89 -2.64 9.36
C LYS A 92 8.70 -1.75 9.66
N PHE A 93 8.05 -1.99 10.79
CA PHE A 93 7.00 -1.10 11.28
C PHE A 93 7.60 0.14 11.92
N VAL A 94 7.14 1.30 11.54
CA VAL A 94 7.60 2.58 12.09
C VAL A 94 6.51 3.18 12.96
N ALA A 95 6.65 3.00 14.26
CA ALA A 95 5.74 3.57 15.25
C ALA A 95 6.03 5.07 15.40
N ASP A 96 5.22 5.90 14.77
CA ASP A 96 5.31 7.35 14.87
C ASP A 96 3.89 7.91 15.09
N PRO A 97 3.64 8.59 16.24
CA PRO A 97 2.30 9.14 16.53
C PRO A 97 1.83 10.16 15.50
N GLU A 98 2.75 10.82 14.80
CA GLU A 98 2.48 11.81 13.76
C GLU A 98 2.43 11.19 12.35
N VAL A 99 2.59 9.88 12.24
CA VAL A 99 2.68 9.10 11.00
C VAL A 99 3.94 9.45 10.19
N VAL A 100 4.13 10.70 9.86
CA VAL A 100 5.35 11.25 9.24
C VAL A 100 5.98 12.27 10.20
N GLY A 101 6.44 11.77 11.32
CA GLY A 101 7.19 12.54 12.30
C GLY A 101 8.67 12.22 12.27
N PRO A 102 9.41 12.56 13.34
CA PRO A 102 10.87 12.34 13.41
C PRO A 102 11.27 10.87 13.21
N ASN A 103 10.51 9.94 13.77
CA ASN A 103 10.81 8.51 13.66
C ASN A 103 10.67 8.01 12.22
N ALA A 104 9.60 8.41 11.54
CA ALA A 104 9.36 8.04 10.14
C ALA A 104 10.42 8.64 9.21
N LYS A 105 10.76 9.91 9.39
CA LYS A 105 11.78 10.60 8.59
C LYS A 105 13.15 9.93 8.75
N ALA A 106 13.55 9.61 9.97
CA ALA A 106 14.81 8.91 10.25
C ALA A 106 14.82 7.50 9.61
N ALA A 107 13.72 6.76 9.70
CA ALA A 107 13.61 5.44 9.10
C ALA A 107 13.72 5.48 7.58
N VAL A 108 13.10 6.47 6.92
CA VAL A 108 13.18 6.65 5.47
C VAL A 108 14.60 6.98 5.03
N GLU A 109 15.30 7.87 5.74
CA GLU A 109 16.69 8.23 5.44
C GLU A 109 17.66 7.06 5.56
N ALA A 110 17.38 6.13 6.47
CA ALA A 110 18.20 4.94 6.69
C ALA A 110 17.91 3.79 5.72
N MET A 111 16.89 3.88 4.87
CA MET A 111 16.49 2.81 3.95
C MET A 111 17.55 2.55 2.88
N LYS A 112 17.70 1.27 2.55
CA LYS A 112 18.45 0.79 1.40
C LYS A 112 17.51 0.30 0.30
N ASP A 113 18.03 0.20 -0.92
CA ASP A 113 17.27 -0.30 -2.06
C ASP A 113 16.69 -1.70 -1.79
N GLY A 114 15.41 -1.88 -2.09
CA GLY A 114 14.69 -3.14 -1.85
C GLY A 114 14.16 -3.33 -0.43
N GLU A 115 14.47 -2.44 0.50
CA GLU A 115 13.88 -2.49 1.84
C GLU A 115 12.44 -1.98 1.85
N VAL A 116 11.66 -2.43 2.85
CA VAL A 116 10.25 -2.08 3.02
C VAL A 116 10.01 -1.61 4.44
N ILE A 117 9.35 -0.47 4.58
CA ILE A 117 8.80 0.00 5.85
C ILE A 117 7.29 0.18 5.74
N LEU A 118 6.58 0.06 6.85
CA LEU A 118 5.16 0.38 6.98
C LEU A 118 5.01 1.51 7.98
N LEU A 119 4.41 2.61 7.54
CA LEU A 119 4.07 3.74 8.41
C LEU A 119 2.90 3.38 9.33
N GLU A 120 2.73 4.14 10.40
CA GLU A 120 1.57 4.01 11.27
C GLU A 120 0.28 4.42 10.54
N ASN A 121 -0.85 3.99 11.07
CA ASN A 121 -2.18 4.27 10.54
C ASN A 121 -2.34 5.75 10.17
N THR A 122 -2.58 6.04 8.90
CA THR A 122 -2.69 7.42 8.39
C THR A 122 -3.78 8.22 9.11
N ARG A 123 -4.80 7.56 9.63
CA ARG A 123 -5.88 8.19 10.40
C ARG A 123 -5.50 8.57 11.83
N PHE A 124 -4.27 8.32 12.26
CA PHE A 124 -3.74 8.95 13.48
C PHE A 124 -3.61 10.46 13.30
N ARG A 125 -3.51 10.94 12.06
CA ARG A 125 -3.61 12.35 11.72
C ARG A 125 -5.07 12.70 11.36
N ALA A 126 -5.64 13.64 12.09
CA ALA A 126 -7.03 14.10 11.86
C ALA A 126 -7.21 14.71 10.46
N GLU A 127 -6.15 15.23 9.86
CA GLU A 127 -6.15 15.85 8.53
C GLU A 127 -6.36 14.83 7.40
N GLU A 128 -6.07 13.55 7.62
CA GLU A 128 -6.12 12.50 6.60
C GLU A 128 -7.43 12.51 5.81
N THR A 129 -8.56 12.46 6.52
CA THR A 129 -9.88 12.37 5.89
C THR A 129 -10.40 13.71 5.36
N LYS A 130 -9.71 14.80 5.68
CA LYS A 130 -10.05 16.17 5.26
C LYS A 130 -9.15 16.67 4.13
N ASN A 131 -8.24 15.84 3.65
CA ASN A 131 -7.24 16.22 2.66
C ASN A 131 -6.44 17.46 3.07
N GLY A 132 -6.04 17.52 4.34
CA GLY A 132 -5.33 18.66 4.92
C GLY A 132 -3.97 18.87 4.30
N GLU A 133 -3.61 20.12 4.05
CA GLU A 133 -2.37 20.49 3.33
C GLU A 133 -1.11 20.07 4.08
N ALA A 134 -1.06 20.28 5.40
CA ALA A 134 0.13 19.99 6.21
C ALA A 134 0.53 18.50 6.15
N PHE A 135 -0.43 17.60 6.34
CA PHE A 135 -0.16 16.17 6.28
C PHE A 135 0.14 15.68 4.86
N SER A 136 -0.53 16.23 3.86
CA SER A 136 -0.21 15.95 2.45
C SER A 136 1.22 16.35 2.10
N LYS A 137 1.70 17.49 2.58
CA LYS A 137 3.09 17.92 2.42
C LYS A 137 4.07 17.02 3.17
N ASP A 138 3.74 16.58 4.36
CA ASP A 138 4.56 15.64 5.13
C ASP A 138 4.75 14.34 4.36
N LEU A 139 3.68 13.77 3.81
CA LEU A 139 3.75 12.57 2.99
C LEU A 139 4.57 12.77 1.72
N ALA A 140 4.40 13.88 1.03
CA ALA A 140 5.18 14.20 -0.17
C ALA A 140 6.67 14.40 0.14
N SER A 141 7.02 14.86 1.32
CA SER A 141 8.41 15.13 1.73
C SER A 141 9.27 13.89 1.88
N ILE A 142 8.66 12.72 2.07
CA ILE A 142 9.37 11.45 2.30
C ILE A 142 9.45 10.56 1.06
N CYS A 143 8.95 11.00 -0.08
CA CYS A 143 8.97 10.17 -1.29
C CYS A 143 9.36 10.96 -2.55
N ASP A 144 9.90 10.23 -3.51
CA ASP A 144 10.20 10.72 -4.85
C ASP A 144 9.11 10.31 -5.85
N VAL A 145 8.46 9.18 -5.56
CA VAL A 145 7.40 8.58 -6.37
C VAL A 145 6.24 8.19 -5.47
N PHE A 146 5.03 8.45 -5.91
CA PHE A 146 3.80 7.99 -5.25
C PHE A 146 3.10 6.93 -6.10
N VAL A 147 2.72 5.83 -5.47
CA VAL A 147 1.95 4.74 -6.07
C VAL A 147 0.62 4.59 -5.33
N ASN A 148 -0.48 4.73 -6.05
CA ASN A 148 -1.81 4.45 -5.52
C ASN A 148 -2.23 3.03 -5.88
N ASP A 149 -2.34 2.17 -4.87
CA ASP A 149 -2.75 0.76 -5.01
C ASP A 149 -3.99 0.44 -4.15
N ALA A 150 -4.73 1.46 -3.73
CA ALA A 150 -5.88 1.35 -2.84
C ALA A 150 -7.19 1.61 -3.58
N PHE A 151 -7.76 0.58 -4.21
CA PHE A 151 -9.02 0.66 -4.94
C PHE A 151 -10.19 1.15 -4.08
N GLY A 152 -10.31 0.62 -2.85
CA GLY A 152 -11.42 0.95 -1.94
C GLY A 152 -11.50 2.40 -1.49
N THR A 153 -10.43 3.19 -1.66
CA THR A 153 -10.37 4.61 -1.29
C THR A 153 -10.25 5.56 -2.48
N ALA A 154 -10.28 5.03 -3.70
CA ALA A 154 -10.06 5.80 -4.93
C ALA A 154 -11.08 6.93 -5.15
N HIS A 155 -12.27 6.81 -4.56
CA HIS A 155 -13.34 7.80 -4.69
C HIS A 155 -13.33 8.86 -3.59
N ARG A 156 -12.37 8.83 -2.66
CA ARG A 156 -12.28 9.77 -1.54
C ARG A 156 -11.03 10.63 -1.67
N ALA A 157 -11.19 11.93 -1.45
CA ALA A 157 -10.07 12.86 -1.38
C ALA A 157 -9.47 12.85 0.03
N HIS A 158 -8.40 12.07 0.24
CA HIS A 158 -7.63 12.00 1.48
C HIS A 158 -6.18 12.45 1.24
N CYS A 159 -5.47 12.79 2.31
CA CYS A 159 -4.05 13.18 2.19
C CYS A 159 -3.20 12.09 1.55
N SER A 160 -3.41 10.82 1.95
CA SER A 160 -2.61 9.68 1.49
C SER A 160 -2.97 9.18 0.09
N ASN A 161 -3.89 9.83 -0.62
CA ASN A 161 -4.18 9.55 -2.02
C ASN A 161 -4.15 10.82 -2.88
N VAL A 162 -5.21 11.62 -2.87
CA VAL A 162 -5.31 12.84 -3.70
C VAL A 162 -4.30 13.92 -3.26
N GLY A 163 -4.16 14.13 -1.95
CA GLY A 163 -3.30 15.18 -1.42
C GLY A 163 -1.84 15.00 -1.78
N VAL A 164 -1.28 13.83 -1.50
CA VAL A 164 0.12 13.54 -1.81
C VAL A 164 0.37 13.45 -3.31
N ALA A 165 -0.56 12.88 -4.07
CA ALA A 165 -0.42 12.76 -5.53
C ALA A 165 -0.31 14.11 -6.23
N ALA A 166 -0.97 15.13 -5.70
CA ALA A 166 -0.92 16.49 -6.26
C ALA A 166 0.42 17.22 -5.99
N LEU A 167 1.20 16.75 -5.02
CA LEU A 167 2.43 17.41 -4.56
C LEU A 167 3.72 16.73 -5.02
N VAL A 168 3.64 15.56 -5.63
CA VAL A 168 4.80 14.82 -6.14
C VAL A 168 4.88 14.93 -7.67
N ASP A 169 6.10 14.87 -8.20
CA ASP A 169 6.32 14.97 -9.65
C ASP A 169 5.87 13.69 -10.39
N THR A 170 6.00 12.55 -9.74
CA THR A 170 5.65 11.24 -10.33
C THR A 170 4.63 10.53 -9.46
N ALA A 171 3.40 10.44 -9.95
CA ALA A 171 2.31 9.69 -9.35
C ALA A 171 1.77 8.67 -10.35
N VAL A 172 1.76 7.39 -9.96
CA VAL A 172 1.32 6.27 -10.80
C VAL A 172 0.35 5.37 -10.03
N VAL A 173 -0.21 4.40 -10.71
CA VAL A 173 -1.10 3.40 -10.10
C VAL A 173 -0.42 2.04 -9.97
N GLY A 174 -0.77 1.30 -8.92
CA GLY A 174 -0.40 -0.09 -8.75
C GLY A 174 -1.34 -1.03 -9.51
N TYR A 175 -1.06 -2.32 -9.46
CA TYR A 175 -1.80 -3.33 -10.21
C TYR A 175 -3.28 -3.43 -9.83
N LEU A 176 -3.63 -3.18 -8.56
CA LEU A 176 -5.03 -3.18 -8.10
C LEU A 176 -5.87 -2.04 -8.68
N MET A 177 -5.22 -0.98 -9.16
CA MET A 177 -5.86 0.19 -9.74
C MET A 177 -5.92 0.13 -11.27
N GLN A 178 -5.29 -0.85 -11.88
CA GLN A 178 -5.43 -1.12 -13.31
C GLN A 178 -6.82 -1.72 -13.57
N SER A 179 -7.46 -1.33 -14.68
CA SER A 179 -8.88 -1.63 -14.96
C SER A 179 -9.32 -3.07 -14.69
N PRO A 180 -10.56 -3.29 -14.25
CA PRO A 180 -11.09 -4.62 -13.89
C PRO A 180 -11.14 -5.64 -15.03
N VAL A 181 -10.80 -5.26 -16.26
CA VAL A 181 -10.76 -6.18 -17.42
C VAL A 181 -9.55 -7.12 -17.40
N SER A 182 -8.49 -6.80 -16.68
CA SER A 182 -7.30 -7.66 -16.63
C SER A 182 -7.30 -8.71 -15.49
N GLY A 183 -8.15 -8.52 -14.47
CA GLY A 183 -8.25 -9.46 -13.35
C GLY A 183 -9.02 -10.76 -13.66
N ALA A 184 -9.81 -10.79 -14.73
CA ALA A 184 -10.60 -11.96 -15.12
C ALA A 184 -9.85 -12.95 -16.05
N ALA A 185 -8.68 -12.56 -16.57
CA ALA A 185 -7.96 -13.38 -17.56
C ALA A 185 -6.92 -14.33 -16.92
N HIS A 186 -6.63 -14.22 -15.63
CA HIS A 186 -5.58 -15.04 -14.99
C HIS A 186 -6.08 -16.33 -14.33
N ASN A 187 -7.38 -16.62 -14.41
CA ASN A 187 -7.95 -17.81 -13.76
C ASN A 187 -8.64 -18.79 -14.75
N ARG A 188 -8.25 -18.78 -16.03
CA ARG A 188 -8.80 -19.69 -17.06
C ARG A 188 -7.77 -20.54 -17.79
N SER A 189 -6.71 -20.99 -17.13
CA SER A 189 -5.82 -21.95 -17.78
C SER A 189 -5.38 -23.12 -16.89
N LEU A 190 -6.31 -23.76 -16.21
CA LEU A 190 -6.04 -25.06 -15.59
C LEU A 190 -7.33 -25.90 -15.47
N ILE A 191 -8.11 -26.05 -16.53
CA ILE A 191 -9.03 -27.21 -16.68
C ILE A 191 -9.22 -27.45 -18.20
N SER A 192 -8.31 -28.13 -18.84
CA SER A 192 -8.59 -28.90 -20.06
C SER A 192 -7.92 -30.26 -19.96
N GLY A 193 -8.45 -31.05 -19.05
CA GLY A 193 -8.24 -32.50 -19.07
C GLY A 193 -9.36 -33.14 -19.88
N SER A 194 -9.06 -33.47 -21.11
CA SER A 194 -9.97 -34.25 -21.96
C SER A 194 -10.09 -35.66 -21.41
N PHE A 195 -11.20 -35.97 -20.77
CA PHE A 195 -11.64 -37.36 -20.60
C PHE A 195 -12.29 -37.86 -21.90
N ARG A 196 -11.58 -38.74 -22.59
CA ARG A 196 -12.21 -39.60 -23.62
C ARG A 196 -12.78 -40.82 -22.92
N PHE A 197 -14.07 -41.01 -23.01
CA PHE A 197 -14.72 -42.29 -22.74
C PHE A 197 -14.65 -43.15 -23.97
N PRO A 198 -14.33 -44.44 -23.88
CA PRO A 198 -14.57 -45.36 -24.98
C PRO A 198 -16.04 -45.80 -24.97
N CYS A 199 -16.70 -45.71 -26.13
CA CYS A 199 -17.96 -46.37 -26.36
C CYS A 199 -17.76 -47.83 -26.78
N PRO A 200 -18.73 -48.71 -26.49
CA PRO A 200 -18.67 -50.15 -26.73
C PRO A 200 -18.66 -50.54 -28.18
#